data_6344ec1bcd072fcf7ce9b075936a7bf9
#
_entry.id   6344ec1bcd072fcf7ce9b075936a7bf9
#
_cell.length_a   1.000
_cell.length_b   1.000
_cell.length_c   1.000
_cell.angle_alpha   90.00
_cell.angle_beta   90.00
_cell.angle_gamma   90.00
#
_symmetry.space_group_name_H-M   'P 1'
#
loop_
_entity.id
_entity.type
_entity.pdbx_description
1 polymer ?
#
loop_
_entity_poly.entity_id
_entity_poly.type
_entity_poly.pdbx_seq_one_letter_code
_entity_poly.pdbx_strand_id
1 'polypeptide(L)'
;MSRTFKAIPEPVDVTSGDLAEKLGLPNRGIESARLVIGRREWLALPDLGVFPLHAKTDSGARGSCLHAENITLSNDKRSVRFTTENDRGRLIPCEAAVARFGRVRNSSGVAEKRVFIETTAMLGGGFRWTILLSLAKRSEMTSPMLLGRRALAGYFLIDPAGADLLGNRRLLEKEMKSQAD
;
A
#
# COMPACT_ATOMS: atom_id res chain seq x y z
N MET A 1 -36.87 15.72 5.15
CA MET A 1 -36.63 15.54 3.69
C MET A 1 -35.72 14.31 3.53
N SER A 2 -36.34 13.21 3.10
CA SER A 2 -35.60 11.94 2.86
C SER A 2 -34.80 12.07 1.57
N ARG A 3 -33.49 11.95 1.63
CA ARG A 3 -32.64 11.83 0.43
C ARG A 3 -32.79 10.43 -0.12
N THR A 4 -33.54 10.28 -1.17
CA THR A 4 -33.58 9.04 -1.96
C THR A 4 -32.24 8.89 -2.64
N PHE A 5 -31.42 7.97 -2.18
CA PHE A 5 -30.23 7.57 -2.93
C PHE A 5 -30.71 6.91 -4.22
N LYS A 6 -30.27 7.43 -5.37
CA LYS A 6 -30.40 6.74 -6.64
C LYS A 6 -29.76 5.36 -6.50
N ALA A 7 -30.49 4.33 -6.88
CA ALA A 7 -29.94 2.98 -6.95
C ALA A 7 -28.63 3.02 -7.75
N ILE A 8 -27.59 2.40 -7.21
CA ILE A 8 -26.36 2.17 -7.96
C ILE A 8 -26.76 1.34 -9.18
N PRO A 9 -26.48 1.78 -10.41
CA PRO A 9 -26.77 0.98 -11.59
C PRO A 9 -26.08 -0.38 -11.43
N GLU A 10 -26.76 -1.44 -11.85
CA GLU A 10 -26.15 -2.77 -11.87
C GLU A 10 -24.83 -2.73 -12.62
N PRO A 11 -23.80 -3.46 -12.16
CA PRO A 11 -22.53 -3.49 -12.83
C PRO A 11 -22.75 -3.96 -14.26
N VAL A 12 -22.52 -3.07 -15.21
CA VAL A 12 -22.51 -3.43 -16.63
C VAL A 12 -21.24 -4.25 -16.81
N ASP A 13 -21.39 -5.51 -17.20
CA ASP A 13 -20.28 -6.36 -17.59
C ASP A 13 -19.74 -5.86 -18.94
N VAL A 14 -18.94 -4.80 -18.87
CA VAL A 14 -18.27 -4.18 -20.01
C VAL A 14 -16.80 -4.46 -19.85
N THR A 15 -16.24 -5.21 -20.77
CA THR A 15 -14.79 -5.24 -20.90
C THR A 15 -14.32 -3.81 -21.14
N SER A 16 -13.18 -3.42 -20.59
CA SER A 16 -12.68 -2.03 -20.70
C SER A 16 -12.55 -1.56 -22.16
N GLY A 17 -12.36 -2.49 -23.11
CA GLY A 17 -12.33 -2.24 -24.54
C GLY A 17 -13.68 -1.79 -25.09
N ASP A 18 -14.75 -2.48 -24.72
CA ASP A 18 -16.10 -2.18 -25.23
C ASP A 18 -16.60 -0.80 -24.81
N LEU A 19 -16.27 -0.37 -23.59
CA LEU A 19 -16.67 0.93 -23.10
C LEU A 19 -15.89 2.06 -23.78
N ALA A 20 -14.59 1.88 -24.00
CA ALA A 20 -13.75 2.85 -24.69
C ALA A 20 -14.22 3.03 -26.14
N GLU A 21 -14.53 1.93 -26.85
CA GLU A 21 -15.06 1.96 -28.22
C GLU A 21 -16.40 2.68 -28.28
N LYS A 22 -17.36 2.35 -27.39
CA LYS A 22 -18.69 3.01 -27.36
C LYS A 22 -18.60 4.50 -27.05
N LEU A 23 -17.59 4.93 -26.29
CA LEU A 23 -17.38 6.34 -25.95
C LEU A 23 -16.46 7.06 -26.93
N GLY A 24 -15.94 6.38 -27.98
CA GLY A 24 -14.97 6.94 -28.92
C GLY A 24 -13.65 7.38 -28.24
N LEU A 25 -13.32 6.76 -27.11
CA LEU A 25 -12.10 7.06 -26.35
C LEU A 25 -10.92 6.22 -26.87
N PRO A 26 -9.70 6.76 -26.87
CA PRO A 26 -8.53 5.96 -27.21
C PRO A 26 -8.41 4.78 -26.23
N ASN A 27 -8.49 3.56 -26.78
CA ASN A 27 -8.30 2.35 -26.01
C ASN A 27 -6.83 2.25 -25.58
N ARG A 28 -6.50 2.77 -24.41
CA ARG A 28 -5.23 2.53 -23.73
C ARG A 28 -5.35 1.28 -22.88
N GLY A 29 -5.81 0.18 -23.49
CA GLY A 29 -6.21 -1.04 -22.86
C GLY A 29 -5.29 -1.49 -21.74
N ILE A 30 -5.90 -2.09 -20.73
CA ILE A 30 -5.17 -2.86 -19.73
C ILE A 30 -4.74 -4.14 -20.42
N GLU A 31 -3.51 -4.19 -20.92
CA GLU A 31 -2.95 -5.32 -21.65
C GLU A 31 -2.75 -6.57 -20.80
N SER A 32 -2.84 -6.43 -19.47
CA SER A 32 -2.69 -7.53 -18.52
C SER A 32 -3.75 -7.47 -17.41
N ALA A 33 -4.12 -8.63 -16.88
CA ALA A 33 -5.03 -8.71 -15.75
C ALA A 33 -4.51 -7.90 -14.57
N ARG A 34 -5.42 -7.19 -13.89
CA ARG A 34 -5.17 -6.40 -12.69
C ARG A 34 -6.05 -6.89 -11.55
N LEU A 35 -5.52 -6.84 -10.34
CA LEU A 35 -6.34 -7.05 -9.16
C LEU A 35 -7.06 -5.75 -8.80
N VAL A 36 -8.32 -5.85 -8.39
CA VAL A 36 -9.07 -4.71 -7.86
C VAL A 36 -8.82 -4.61 -6.37
N ILE A 37 -8.38 -3.44 -5.90
CA ILE A 37 -8.18 -3.15 -4.48
C ILE A 37 -9.02 -1.94 -4.07
N GLY A 38 -9.33 -1.87 -2.78
CA GLY A 38 -10.07 -0.75 -2.21
C GLY A 38 -9.19 0.46 -1.86
N ARG A 39 -9.84 1.47 -1.28
CA ARG A 39 -9.14 2.65 -0.72
C ARG A 39 -8.23 2.30 0.46
N ARG A 40 -8.39 1.12 1.07
CA ARG A 40 -7.56 0.52 2.10
C ARG A 40 -7.55 -0.99 1.93
N GLU A 41 -6.41 -1.61 2.25
CA GLU A 41 -6.25 -3.07 2.24
C GLU A 41 -5.42 -3.53 3.43
N TRP A 42 -5.73 -4.74 3.91
CA TRP A 42 -4.88 -5.44 4.86
C TRP A 42 -3.65 -5.99 4.16
N LEU A 43 -2.48 -5.73 4.75
CA LEU A 43 -1.22 -6.26 4.25
C LEU A 43 -0.27 -6.67 5.37
N ALA A 44 0.74 -7.42 4.97
CA ALA A 44 1.92 -7.75 5.77
C ALA A 44 3.20 -7.29 5.08
N LEU A 45 4.23 -7.07 5.87
CA LEU A 45 5.61 -6.88 5.42
C LEU A 45 6.46 -8.01 6.04
N PRO A 46 6.48 -9.20 5.39
CA PRO A 46 7.08 -10.40 5.97
C PRO A 46 8.54 -10.23 6.35
N ASP A 47 9.34 -9.58 5.50
CA ASP A 47 10.78 -9.36 5.72
C ASP A 47 11.07 -8.52 6.97
N LEU A 48 10.11 -7.73 7.41
CA LEU A 48 10.20 -6.87 8.59
C LEU A 48 9.47 -7.46 9.81
N GLY A 49 8.78 -8.58 9.66
CA GLY A 49 7.92 -9.15 10.70
C GLY A 49 6.73 -8.28 11.08
N VAL A 50 6.33 -7.34 10.20
CA VAL A 50 5.26 -6.36 10.47
C VAL A 50 3.94 -6.88 9.96
N PHE A 51 3.03 -7.15 10.89
CA PHE A 51 1.68 -7.64 10.63
C PHE A 51 0.79 -7.46 11.88
N PRO A 52 -0.51 -7.22 11.76
CA PRO A 52 -1.20 -6.75 10.56
C PRO A 52 -1.02 -5.24 10.32
N LEU A 53 -1.06 -4.82 9.07
CA LEU A 53 -1.10 -3.41 8.69
C LEU A 53 -2.32 -3.14 7.82
N HIS A 54 -3.01 -2.03 8.10
CA HIS A 54 -4.10 -1.53 7.26
C HIS A 54 -3.60 -0.34 6.44
N ALA A 55 -3.13 -0.61 5.24
CA ALA A 55 -2.53 0.40 4.37
C ALA A 55 -3.58 1.16 3.57
N LYS A 56 -3.40 2.47 3.47
CA LYS A 56 -4.19 3.33 2.59
C LYS A 56 -3.59 3.31 1.18
N THR A 57 -4.42 3.08 0.16
CA THR A 57 -4.04 3.29 -1.23
C THR A 57 -4.01 4.80 -1.53
N ASP A 58 -2.93 5.27 -2.12
CA ASP A 58 -2.73 6.69 -2.39
C ASP A 58 -2.18 6.90 -3.81
N SER A 59 -3.10 7.08 -4.76
CA SER A 59 -2.77 7.39 -6.15
C SER A 59 -2.17 8.79 -6.32
N GLY A 60 -2.35 9.69 -5.35
CA GLY A 60 -1.74 11.03 -5.30
C GLY A 60 -0.27 11.00 -4.95
N ALA A 61 0.16 10.07 -4.09
CA ALA A 61 1.55 9.93 -3.69
C ALA A 61 2.36 9.12 -4.72
N ARG A 62 3.58 9.58 -5.06
CA ARG A 62 4.45 8.85 -5.98
C ARG A 62 5.00 7.56 -5.37
N GLY A 63 5.41 7.58 -4.11
CA GLY A 63 6.03 6.47 -3.40
C GLY A 63 5.26 6.05 -2.17
N SER A 64 5.51 4.84 -1.72
CA SER A 64 4.95 4.31 -0.48
C SER A 64 5.71 4.84 0.74
N CYS A 65 5.03 4.85 1.88
CA CYS A 65 5.58 5.33 3.14
C CYS A 65 5.09 4.47 4.29
N LEU A 66 6.00 4.10 5.18
CA LEU A 66 5.72 3.41 6.43
C LEU A 66 5.97 4.36 7.60
N HIS A 67 5.08 4.35 8.59
CA HIS A 67 5.34 4.98 9.89
C HIS A 67 6.56 4.33 10.53
N ALA A 68 7.51 5.16 10.93
CA ALA A 68 8.71 4.70 11.61
C ALA A 68 9.20 5.74 12.61
N GLU A 69 9.59 5.26 13.77
CA GLU A 69 10.21 6.04 14.84
C GLU A 69 11.60 5.49 15.16
N ASN A 70 12.39 6.24 15.92
CA ASN A 70 13.73 5.84 16.35
C ASN A 70 14.64 5.42 15.18
N ILE A 71 14.51 6.11 14.04
CA ILE A 71 15.26 5.78 12.82
C ILE A 71 16.75 6.06 13.05
N THR A 72 17.56 5.00 13.06
CA THR A 72 19.00 5.07 13.30
C THR A 72 19.74 4.32 12.21
N LEU A 73 20.68 5.00 11.57
CA LEU A 73 21.54 4.41 10.54
C LEU A 73 22.76 3.71 11.19
N SER A 74 23.21 2.64 10.57
CA SER A 74 24.54 2.08 10.84
C SER A 74 25.65 3.10 10.50
N ASN A 75 26.85 2.92 11.04
CA ASN A 75 27.98 3.83 10.81
C ASN A 75 28.35 3.97 9.32
N ASP A 76 28.21 2.88 8.56
CA ASP A 76 28.46 2.81 7.12
C ASP A 76 27.24 3.24 6.29
N LYS A 77 26.10 3.55 6.94
CA LYS A 77 24.81 3.93 6.33
C LYS A 77 24.21 2.89 5.38
N ARG A 78 24.63 1.61 5.50
CA ARG A 78 24.10 0.51 4.67
C ARG A 78 22.87 -0.15 5.27
N SER A 79 22.68 -0.05 6.59
CA SER A 79 21.47 -0.53 7.25
C SER A 79 20.80 0.56 8.07
N VAL A 80 19.52 0.37 8.34
CA VAL A 80 18.68 1.24 9.16
C VAL A 80 17.91 0.42 10.16
N ARG A 81 17.94 0.82 11.43
CA ARG A 81 17.05 0.34 12.50
C ARG A 81 15.97 1.35 12.75
N PHE A 82 14.79 0.87 13.00
CA PHE A 82 13.63 1.70 13.32
C PHE A 82 12.59 0.89 14.08
N THR A 83 11.62 1.58 14.64
CA THR A 83 10.45 0.96 15.25
C THR A 83 9.23 1.37 14.46
N THR A 84 8.37 0.42 14.14
CA THR A 84 7.05 0.68 13.58
C THR A 84 5.96 0.09 14.46
N GLU A 85 4.72 0.43 14.19
CA GLU A 85 3.57 -0.07 14.92
C GLU A 85 2.61 -0.78 13.97
N ASN A 86 2.08 -1.93 14.39
CA ASN A 86 1.03 -2.60 13.65
C ASN A 86 -0.36 -2.11 14.10
N ASP A 87 -1.41 -2.51 13.39
CA ASP A 87 -2.79 -2.12 13.68
C ASP A 87 -3.35 -2.63 15.03
N ARG A 88 -2.55 -3.38 15.79
CA ARG A 88 -2.88 -3.80 17.17
C ARG A 88 -2.19 -2.96 18.24
N GLY A 89 -1.52 -1.89 17.85
CA GLY A 89 -0.72 -1.06 18.76
C GLY A 89 0.59 -1.72 19.21
N ARG A 90 1.01 -2.83 18.59
CA ARG A 90 2.26 -3.49 18.93
C ARG A 90 3.43 -2.80 18.24
N LEU A 91 4.40 -2.36 19.04
CA LEU A 91 5.66 -1.85 18.55
C LEU A 91 6.54 -3.00 18.05
N ILE A 92 7.06 -2.87 16.86
CA ILE A 92 7.89 -3.86 16.18
C ILE A 92 9.22 -3.22 15.85
N PRO A 93 10.33 -3.68 16.47
CA PRO A 93 11.67 -3.26 16.08
C PRO A 93 12.03 -3.92 14.75
N CYS A 94 12.51 -3.11 13.81
CA CYS A 94 12.87 -3.53 12.47
C CYS A 94 14.31 -3.15 12.15
N GLU A 95 14.95 -3.95 11.32
CA GLU A 95 16.23 -3.65 10.68
C GLU A 95 16.14 -3.99 9.19
N ALA A 96 16.65 -3.13 8.32
CA ALA A 96 16.64 -3.34 6.88
C ALA A 96 17.86 -2.72 6.22
N ALA A 97 18.23 -3.25 5.04
CA ALA A 97 19.21 -2.60 4.19
C ALA A 97 18.68 -1.28 3.64
N VAL A 98 19.53 -0.27 3.58
CA VAL A 98 19.21 1.02 2.97
C VAL A 98 19.29 0.87 1.45
N ALA A 99 18.14 1.00 0.78
CA ALA A 99 18.08 1.00 -0.68
C ALA A 99 18.59 2.33 -1.27
N ARG A 100 18.21 3.44 -0.67
CA ARG A 100 18.67 4.78 -1.04
C ARG A 100 18.26 5.85 -0.04
N PHE A 101 18.84 7.03 -0.19
CA PHE A 101 18.36 8.27 0.41
C PHE A 101 17.59 9.09 -0.63
N GLY A 102 16.65 9.90 -0.18
CA GLY A 102 15.89 10.76 -1.08
C GLY A 102 15.19 11.89 -0.37
N ARG A 103 14.77 12.88 -1.12
CA ARG A 103 13.92 13.98 -0.62
C ARG A 103 12.47 13.67 -1.00
N VAL A 104 11.57 13.80 -0.04
CA VAL A 104 10.13 13.67 -0.24
C VAL A 104 9.49 14.99 0.19
N ARG A 105 8.64 15.53 -0.65
CA ARG A 105 7.84 16.69 -0.29
C ARG A 105 6.56 16.18 0.38
N ASN A 106 6.31 16.63 1.60
CA ASN A 106 5.08 16.29 2.33
C ASN A 106 3.88 17.09 1.79
N SER A 107 2.69 16.82 2.33
CA SER A 107 1.45 17.53 1.95
C SER A 107 1.50 19.04 2.23
N SER A 108 2.33 19.48 3.18
CA SER A 108 2.57 20.90 3.48
C SER A 108 3.59 21.54 2.54
N GLY A 109 4.12 20.80 1.55
CA GLY A 109 5.12 21.30 0.59
C GLY A 109 6.57 21.30 1.10
N VAL A 110 6.80 20.95 2.35
CA VAL A 110 8.15 20.91 2.95
C VAL A 110 8.90 19.68 2.47
N ALA A 111 10.13 19.86 2.00
CA ALA A 111 11.00 18.79 1.56
C ALA A 111 11.77 18.19 2.75
N GLU A 112 11.62 16.90 2.97
CA GLU A 112 12.27 16.14 4.02
C GLU A 112 13.20 15.09 3.43
N LYS A 113 14.40 14.94 4.00
CA LYS A 113 15.28 13.82 3.67
C LYS A 113 14.77 12.55 4.33
N ARG A 114 14.62 11.47 3.56
CA ARG A 114 14.16 10.18 4.06
C ARG A 114 15.07 9.04 3.63
N VAL A 115 15.10 8.01 4.46
CA VAL A 115 15.67 6.72 4.14
C VAL A 115 14.64 5.91 3.40
N PHE A 116 15.07 5.16 2.39
CA PHE A 116 14.26 4.21 1.66
C PHE A 116 14.80 2.81 1.82
N ILE A 117 13.91 1.86 2.03
CA ILE A 117 14.18 0.43 2.09
C ILE A 117 13.37 -0.30 1.03
N GLU A 118 13.85 -1.44 0.55
CA GLU A 118 13.04 -2.39 -0.21
C GLU A 118 12.57 -3.50 0.69
N THR A 119 11.34 -3.95 0.51
CA THR A 119 10.75 -5.05 1.27
C THR A 119 9.63 -5.70 0.47
N THR A 120 9.32 -6.94 0.80
CA THR A 120 8.16 -7.63 0.27
C THR A 120 6.90 -7.11 0.96
N ALA A 121 5.89 -6.76 0.18
CA ALA A 121 4.52 -6.59 0.65
C ALA A 121 3.70 -7.82 0.27
N MET A 122 2.76 -8.22 1.14
CA MET A 122 1.85 -9.31 0.90
C MET A 122 0.42 -8.89 1.21
N LEU A 123 -0.48 -9.10 0.26
CA LEU A 123 -1.94 -8.94 0.39
C LEU A 123 -2.63 -10.31 0.54
N GLY A 124 -3.91 -10.29 0.87
CA GLY A 124 -4.73 -11.50 0.88
C GLY A 124 -4.73 -12.22 -0.47
N GLY A 125 -4.96 -13.52 -0.46
CA GLY A 125 -4.78 -14.38 -1.64
C GLY A 125 -3.32 -14.70 -1.95
N GLY A 126 -2.40 -14.40 -1.04
CA GLY A 126 -0.98 -14.69 -1.18
C GLY A 126 -0.23 -13.82 -2.19
N PHE A 127 -0.85 -12.76 -2.71
CA PHE A 127 -0.18 -11.87 -3.66
C PHE A 127 0.99 -11.14 -3.02
N ARG A 128 2.18 -11.31 -3.59
CA ARG A 128 3.43 -10.72 -3.08
C ARG A 128 4.14 -9.95 -4.16
N TRP A 129 4.70 -8.81 -3.77
CA TRP A 129 5.56 -8.02 -4.66
C TRP A 129 6.53 -7.15 -3.86
N THR A 130 7.66 -6.81 -4.46
CA THR A 130 8.64 -5.92 -3.86
C THR A 130 8.19 -4.47 -3.97
N ILE A 131 8.28 -3.74 -2.86
CA ILE A 131 7.97 -2.32 -2.80
C ILE A 131 9.13 -1.52 -2.22
N LEU A 132 9.26 -0.27 -2.67
CA LEU A 132 10.17 0.69 -2.10
C LEU A 132 9.40 1.58 -1.09
N LEU A 133 9.79 1.52 0.18
CA LEU A 133 9.20 2.28 1.28
C LEU A 133 10.11 3.41 1.73
N SER A 134 9.56 4.61 1.88
CA SER A 134 10.20 5.66 2.66
C SER A 134 9.79 5.52 4.13
N LEU A 135 10.74 5.72 5.04
CA LEU A 135 10.50 5.74 6.48
C LEU A 135 10.24 7.17 6.93
N ALA A 136 9.18 7.41 7.69
CA ALA A 136 8.86 8.73 8.22
C ALA A 136 7.99 8.63 9.47
N LYS A 137 8.14 9.60 10.38
CA LYS A 137 7.24 9.75 11.52
C LYS A 137 5.86 10.19 11.01
N ARG A 138 4.83 9.40 11.28
CA ARG A 138 3.46 9.59 10.84
C ARG A 138 2.45 9.43 11.98
N SER A 139 2.88 9.69 13.22
CA SER A 139 2.08 9.48 14.44
C SER A 139 0.74 10.23 14.45
N GLU A 140 0.63 11.34 13.71
CA GLU A 140 -0.62 12.13 13.63
C GLU A 140 -1.53 11.70 12.46
N MET A 141 -1.16 10.65 11.71
CA MET A 141 -1.93 10.22 10.54
C MET A 141 -2.75 8.97 10.83
N THR A 142 -3.95 8.92 10.27
CA THR A 142 -4.93 7.83 10.45
C THR A 142 -4.49 6.48 9.88
N SER A 143 -3.41 6.42 9.10
CA SER A 143 -2.92 5.17 8.53
C SER A 143 -1.41 5.07 8.71
N PRO A 144 -0.92 3.97 9.31
CA PRO A 144 0.51 3.76 9.51
C PRO A 144 1.27 3.56 8.20
N MET A 145 0.58 3.18 7.15
CA MET A 145 1.18 2.93 5.84
C MET A 145 0.37 3.50 4.69
N LEU A 146 1.09 4.02 3.69
CA LEU A 146 0.55 4.40 2.39
C LEU A 146 1.16 3.53 1.29
N LEU A 147 0.32 3.04 0.38
CA LEU A 147 0.72 2.44 -0.89
C LEU A 147 0.63 3.50 -2.00
N GLY A 148 1.79 4.00 -2.42
CA GLY A 148 1.87 5.00 -3.48
C GLY A 148 1.85 4.40 -4.88
N ARG A 149 1.69 5.26 -5.90
CA ARG A 149 1.56 4.86 -7.32
C ARG A 149 2.58 3.85 -7.81
N ARG A 150 3.84 3.93 -7.37
CA ARG A 150 4.90 3.00 -7.81
C ARG A 150 4.68 1.57 -7.34
N ALA A 151 4.05 1.38 -6.18
CA ALA A 151 3.70 0.06 -5.68
C ALA A 151 2.41 -0.46 -6.32
N LEU A 152 1.55 0.43 -6.80
CA LEU A 152 0.23 0.11 -7.34
C LEU A 152 0.26 -0.12 -8.86
N ALA A 153 1.06 0.66 -9.57
CA ALA A 153 1.10 0.66 -11.03
C ALA A 153 1.54 -0.69 -11.59
N GLY A 154 0.78 -1.19 -12.54
CA GLY A 154 1.04 -2.47 -13.18
C GLY A 154 0.32 -3.65 -12.51
N TYR A 155 -0.09 -3.54 -11.26
CA TYR A 155 -0.69 -4.63 -10.50
C TYR A 155 -2.15 -4.41 -10.16
N PHE A 156 -2.58 -3.15 -9.92
CA PHE A 156 -3.87 -2.88 -9.31
C PHE A 156 -4.69 -1.82 -10.04
N LEU A 157 -6.02 -2.03 -9.97
CA LEU A 157 -7.04 -1.01 -10.16
C LEU A 157 -7.60 -0.65 -8.79
N ILE A 158 -7.94 0.62 -8.55
CA ILE A 158 -8.44 1.08 -7.27
C ILE A 158 -9.94 1.34 -7.40
N ASP A 159 -10.73 0.64 -6.59
CA ASP A 159 -12.11 1.00 -6.32
C ASP A 159 -12.16 1.94 -5.12
N PRO A 160 -12.47 3.24 -5.30
CA PRO A 160 -12.51 4.20 -4.20
C PRO A 160 -13.70 3.97 -3.24
N ALA A 161 -14.73 3.24 -3.65
CA ALA A 161 -15.85 2.89 -2.80
C ALA A 161 -15.54 1.68 -1.90
N GLY A 162 -14.67 0.78 -2.36
CA GLY A 162 -14.29 -0.45 -1.67
C GLY A 162 -13.25 -0.28 -0.58
N ALA A 163 -13.18 -1.27 0.31
CA ALA A 163 -12.09 -1.48 1.26
C ALA A 163 -11.98 -2.97 1.56
N ASP A 164 -10.76 -3.45 1.83
CA ASP A 164 -10.50 -4.84 2.21
C ASP A 164 -10.99 -5.86 1.16
N LEU A 165 -10.87 -5.50 -0.13
CA LEU A 165 -11.40 -6.30 -1.24
C LEU A 165 -10.60 -7.59 -1.46
N LEU A 166 -9.32 -7.61 -1.11
CA LEU A 166 -8.45 -8.80 -1.22
C LEU A 166 -8.45 -9.64 0.07
N GLY A 167 -9.43 -9.45 0.92
CA GLY A 167 -9.61 -10.25 2.11
C GLY A 167 -9.39 -9.50 3.41
N ASN A 168 -9.75 -10.17 4.49
CA ASN A 168 -9.66 -9.59 5.82
C ASN A 168 -8.36 -9.99 6.53
N ARG A 169 -8.10 -9.37 7.67
CA ARG A 169 -6.95 -9.65 8.53
C ARG A 169 -6.78 -11.14 8.86
N ARG A 170 -7.88 -11.89 9.09
CA ARG A 170 -7.81 -13.31 9.46
C ARG A 170 -7.30 -14.19 8.31
N LEU A 171 -7.74 -13.90 7.09
CA LEU A 171 -7.26 -14.59 5.90
C LEU A 171 -5.75 -14.40 5.74
N LEU A 172 -5.28 -13.17 5.79
CA LEU A 172 -3.87 -12.83 5.69
C LEU A 172 -3.03 -13.46 6.81
N GLU A 173 -3.57 -13.50 8.05
CA GLU A 173 -2.92 -14.15 9.20
C GLU A 173 -2.74 -15.66 8.99
N LYS A 174 -3.75 -16.33 8.40
CA LYS A 174 -3.67 -17.74 8.06
C LYS A 174 -2.58 -17.99 7.00
N GLU A 175 -2.54 -17.17 5.97
CA GLU A 175 -1.56 -17.27 4.89
C GLU A 175 -0.11 -17.02 5.38
N MET A 176 0.06 -16.06 6.30
CA MET A 176 1.36 -15.82 6.92
C MET A 176 1.87 -17.03 7.73
N LYS A 177 0.98 -17.72 8.45
CA LYS A 177 1.34 -18.89 9.24
C LYS A 177 1.69 -20.10 8.37
N SER A 178 0.91 -20.35 7.31
CA SER A 178 1.14 -21.51 6.41
C SER A 178 2.44 -21.41 5.60
N GLN A 179 3.14 -20.30 5.66
CA GLN A 179 4.40 -20.07 4.95
C GLN A 179 5.61 -20.06 5.88
N ALA A 180 5.39 -20.13 7.19
CA ALA A 180 6.43 -20.23 8.20
C ALA A 180 6.75 -21.71 8.56
N ASP A 181 5.89 -22.62 8.12
CA ASP A 181 6.05 -24.08 8.20
C ASP A 181 6.62 -24.64 6.89
#